data_663f4c846dc4dfa7119e87cf4bbc2919
#
_entry.id   663f4c846dc4dfa7119e87cf4bbc2919
#
_cell.length_a   1.000
_cell.length_b   1.000
_cell.length_c   1.000
_cell.angle_alpha   90.00
_cell.angle_beta   90.00
_cell.angle_gamma   90.00
#
_symmetry.space_group_name_H-M   'P 1'
#
loop_
_entity.id
_entity.type
_entity.pdbx_description
1 polymer ?
#
loop_
_entity_poly.entity_id
_entity_poly.type
_entity_poly.pdbx_seq_one_letter_code
_entity_poly.pdbx_strand_id
1 'polypeptide(L)'
;MLANIKKTVLATAIIATATTGFASVATAAERSELTVHPKEFTTFVRNFNPFLGATNLHTTTDFMYEPLVVFNEMQGNTPVFRLAENYEIADDLLSVVFDLRKGVKWSDGETFNADDVIFSFNLVKEKPELDQSGINSWVSSVEKLNDYQVKFNIKEANSNAPYEIVKVPVVPEHVWKTIKDPSTFTNENPVGSGPFTEIDTFTAQLYIQCANPNYWDADNLDVDCLRVPQIANNDQFLGKVVNGEMDWTSSFIPDIDRTYAAASPNHQYWYPPAGTQAFVVNFKHPDPAKNEALTNVDFRRAFSMALDRQTIIDIAFYGGGTVNDFASGLGYAFKTWSDEETHKKFQGYNTYNVEGAKELLSKAGFKDVNNDGFVDTPSGKSFELLIQSPNGWTDFNNTVQLAVEQLAEVGIKAKARTPDFSVYNQAMLEATYDVAYTNYFHGADPHLYWNSAYNSELQSGDGMPRFAMHFYKNDKLDGLLNSFYKTADKNEQLEIAHGIQQIIAADQVTIPVMSGAYMYQYNTTRFTGWWNEENPKGRPNIWAGIPERLLHVLDLKPVK
;
A
#
# COMPACT_ATOMS: atom_id res chain seq x y z
N MET A 1 35.74 39.04 -73.67
CA MET A 1 37.11 38.90 -74.14
C MET A 1 37.70 37.67 -73.47
N LEU A 2 37.96 36.65 -74.29
CA LEU A 2 39.12 35.80 -74.41
C LEU A 2 39.61 35.11 -73.13
N ALA A 3 39.93 33.83 -73.03
CA ALA A 3 40.11 32.78 -74.05
C ALA A 3 40.28 31.43 -73.32
N ASN A 4 39.91 30.37 -74.03
CA ASN A 4 40.22 28.99 -73.76
C ASN A 4 41.67 28.67 -73.49
N ILE A 5 41.95 27.69 -72.59
CA ILE A 5 43.03 26.71 -72.83
C ILE A 5 42.60 25.35 -72.28
N LYS A 6 42.47 24.37 -73.18
CA LYS A 6 42.39 22.94 -72.89
C LYS A 6 43.77 22.42 -72.52
N LYS A 7 43.85 21.57 -71.48
CA LYS A 7 44.97 20.61 -71.34
C LYS A 7 44.37 19.26 -70.91
N THR A 8 44.55 18.32 -71.82
CA THR A 8 44.34 16.89 -71.71
C THR A 8 45.49 16.26 -70.91
N VAL A 9 45.14 15.53 -69.83
CA VAL A 9 46.10 14.64 -69.17
C VAL A 9 45.48 13.26 -69.07
N LEU A 10 46.17 12.27 -69.63
CA LEU A 10 45.89 10.84 -69.50
C LEU A 10 45.97 10.42 -68.04
N ALA A 11 44.95 9.76 -67.53
CA ALA A 11 44.99 9.09 -66.22
C ALA A 11 44.93 7.58 -66.42
N THR A 12 46.01 6.91 -66.03
CA THR A 12 46.16 5.46 -65.95
C THR A 12 45.22 4.92 -64.82
N ALA A 13 44.28 4.03 -65.14
CA ALA A 13 43.44 3.39 -64.18
C ALA A 13 44.20 2.31 -63.39
N ILE A 14 44.38 2.49 -62.10
CA ILE A 14 44.77 1.43 -61.17
C ILE A 14 43.48 0.94 -60.52
N ILE A 15 43.07 -0.29 -60.86
CA ILE A 15 41.95 -0.97 -60.18
C ILE A 15 42.47 -1.50 -58.85
N ALA A 16 42.18 -0.78 -57.78
CA ALA A 16 42.29 -1.29 -56.39
C ALA A 16 41.01 -1.97 -56.02
N THR A 17 40.95 -3.28 -55.89
CA THR A 17 39.90 -4.06 -55.33
C THR A 17 39.86 -3.77 -53.82
N ALA A 18 38.99 -2.84 -53.40
CA ALA A 18 38.67 -2.64 -52.00
C ALA A 18 37.62 -3.70 -51.59
N THR A 19 38.07 -4.71 -50.85
CA THR A 19 37.20 -5.59 -50.08
C THR A 19 36.60 -4.76 -48.95
N THR A 20 35.38 -4.23 -49.16
CA THR A 20 34.58 -3.65 -48.09
C THR A 20 34.09 -4.77 -47.18
N GLY A 21 34.83 -5.02 -46.10
CA GLY A 21 34.32 -5.75 -44.97
C GLY A 21 33.14 -4.96 -44.39
N PHE A 22 31.92 -5.44 -44.56
CA PHE A 22 30.78 -4.99 -43.80
C PHE A 22 31.05 -5.38 -42.33
N ALA A 23 31.62 -4.47 -41.56
CA ALA A 23 31.49 -4.56 -40.11
C ALA A 23 30.00 -4.40 -39.82
N SER A 24 29.31 -5.49 -39.44
CA SER A 24 28.01 -5.42 -38.83
C SER A 24 28.16 -4.58 -37.57
N VAL A 25 27.72 -3.34 -37.63
CA VAL A 25 27.48 -2.56 -36.42
C VAL A 25 26.37 -3.34 -35.72
N ALA A 26 26.74 -4.13 -34.72
CA ALA A 26 25.77 -4.65 -33.78
C ALA A 26 25.08 -3.41 -33.16
N THR A 27 23.87 -3.10 -33.58
CA THR A 27 23.04 -2.16 -32.86
C THR A 27 22.92 -2.73 -31.46
N ALA A 28 23.47 -2.04 -30.45
CA ALA A 28 23.21 -2.37 -29.08
C ALA A 28 21.68 -2.49 -28.93
N ALA A 29 21.23 -3.61 -28.41
CA ALA A 29 19.79 -3.79 -28.14
C ALA A 29 19.33 -2.58 -27.34
N GLU A 30 18.25 -1.94 -27.76
CA GLU A 30 17.68 -0.81 -27.03
C GLU A 30 17.26 -1.31 -25.65
N ARG A 31 17.75 -0.63 -24.60
CA ARG A 31 17.47 -0.97 -23.19
C ARG A 31 15.97 -0.97 -22.93
N SER A 32 15.44 -2.04 -22.38
CA SER A 32 14.02 -2.14 -22.01
C SER A 32 13.75 -1.34 -20.74
N GLU A 33 12.97 -0.26 -20.83
CA GLU A 33 12.54 0.56 -19.69
C GLU A 33 11.06 0.37 -19.44
N LEU A 34 10.72 -0.21 -18.28
CA LEU A 34 9.36 -0.34 -17.79
C LEU A 34 8.94 0.95 -17.07
N THR A 35 8.03 1.73 -17.66
CA THR A 35 7.55 2.97 -17.05
C THR A 35 6.46 2.69 -16.04
N VAL A 36 6.73 2.96 -14.76
CA VAL A 36 5.85 2.65 -13.64
C VAL A 36 5.39 3.89 -12.88
N HIS A 37 4.15 3.86 -12.37
CA HIS A 37 3.64 4.88 -11.47
C HIS A 37 3.10 4.25 -10.20
N PRO A 38 3.94 4.14 -9.15
CA PRO A 38 3.56 3.46 -7.92
C PRO A 38 2.83 4.34 -6.90
N LYS A 39 2.95 5.67 -6.99
CA LYS A 39 2.36 6.64 -6.05
C LYS A 39 2.56 8.07 -6.55
N GLU A 40 1.67 8.98 -6.14
CA GLU A 40 1.78 10.41 -6.36
C GLU A 40 2.90 11.02 -5.50
N PHE A 41 3.76 11.82 -6.14
CA PHE A 41 4.81 12.61 -5.49
C PHE A 41 4.85 14.01 -6.08
N THR A 42 4.95 15.02 -5.23
CA THR A 42 5.13 16.42 -5.70
C THR A 42 6.57 16.69 -6.17
N THR A 43 7.54 15.96 -5.62
CA THR A 43 8.96 16.01 -6.01
C THR A 43 9.67 14.76 -5.49
N PHE A 44 10.76 14.34 -6.14
CA PHE A 44 11.61 13.28 -5.62
C PHE A 44 12.77 13.84 -4.82
N VAL A 45 13.05 13.17 -3.70
CA VAL A 45 14.27 13.38 -2.90
C VAL A 45 15.09 12.09 -2.99
N ARG A 46 16.38 12.19 -3.33
CA ARG A 46 17.25 11.01 -3.46
C ARG A 46 17.52 10.38 -2.10
N ASN A 47 16.62 9.51 -1.69
CA ASN A 47 16.67 8.81 -0.42
C ASN A 47 16.03 7.42 -0.56
N PHE A 48 16.87 6.39 -0.60
CA PHE A 48 16.47 4.98 -0.76
C PHE A 48 16.66 4.18 0.53
N ASN A 49 16.58 4.83 1.70
CA ASN A 49 16.61 4.16 2.99
C ASN A 49 15.35 3.26 3.13
N PRO A 50 15.49 1.92 3.28
CA PRO A 50 14.34 1.02 3.34
C PRO A 50 13.58 1.09 4.68
N PHE A 51 14.13 1.75 5.69
CA PHE A 51 13.51 1.91 7.01
C PHE A 51 12.67 3.19 7.16
N LEU A 52 12.49 3.95 6.09
CA LEU A 52 11.62 5.14 6.12
C LEU A 52 10.14 4.74 6.21
N GLY A 53 9.36 5.55 6.93
CA GLY A 53 7.90 5.42 6.92
C GLY A 53 7.29 5.71 5.54
N ALA A 54 6.10 5.18 5.28
CA ALA A 54 5.40 5.18 3.98
C ALA A 54 5.31 6.55 3.30
N THR A 55 5.30 7.65 4.07
CA THR A 55 5.22 9.02 3.53
C THR A 55 6.48 9.43 2.77
N ASN A 56 7.65 8.99 3.24
CA ASN A 56 8.96 9.40 2.73
C ASN A 56 9.65 8.31 1.91
N LEU A 57 9.15 7.09 1.95
CA LEU A 57 9.70 5.94 1.24
C LEU A 57 9.48 6.07 -0.26
N HIS A 58 10.54 5.93 -1.05
CA HIS A 58 10.39 5.65 -2.49
C HIS A 58 9.78 4.26 -2.67
N THR A 59 8.66 4.21 -3.37
CA THR A 59 7.85 2.99 -3.48
C THR A 59 8.52 1.87 -4.28
N THR A 60 9.62 2.15 -4.99
CA THR A 60 10.44 1.15 -5.70
C THR A 60 11.61 0.61 -4.86
N THR A 61 11.77 1.06 -3.61
CA THR A 61 12.81 0.56 -2.69
C THR A 61 12.67 -0.95 -2.42
N ASP A 62 11.45 -1.49 -2.44
CA ASP A 62 11.20 -2.94 -2.28
C ASP A 62 11.80 -3.78 -3.42
N PHE A 63 12.08 -3.18 -4.58
CA PHE A 63 12.82 -3.84 -5.66
C PHE A 63 14.34 -3.84 -5.44
N MET A 64 14.84 -3.08 -4.46
CA MET A 64 16.26 -3.04 -4.11
C MET A 64 16.61 -4.09 -3.04
N TYR A 65 15.67 -4.34 -2.11
CA TYR A 65 15.86 -5.23 -0.96
C TYR A 65 14.85 -6.36 -1.02
N GLU A 66 15.30 -7.51 -1.45
CA GLU A 66 14.44 -8.68 -1.56
C GLU A 66 14.11 -9.26 -0.17
N PRO A 67 12.86 -9.68 0.09
CA PRO A 67 12.50 -10.32 1.36
C PRO A 67 13.00 -11.77 1.41
N LEU A 68 12.99 -12.37 2.59
CA LEU A 68 13.26 -13.81 2.75
C LEU A 68 12.23 -14.64 1.98
N VAL A 69 10.95 -14.28 2.09
CA VAL A 69 9.81 -14.97 1.45
C VAL A 69 8.80 -13.91 1.00
N VAL A 70 8.21 -14.07 -0.17
CA VAL A 70 7.00 -13.36 -0.58
C VAL A 70 5.81 -14.27 -0.25
N PHE A 71 4.91 -13.81 0.61
CA PHE A 71 3.64 -14.49 0.86
C PHE A 71 2.58 -13.97 -0.10
N ASN A 72 2.06 -14.85 -0.94
CA ASN A 72 1.06 -14.50 -1.93
C ASN A 72 -0.33 -14.45 -1.29
N GLU A 73 -0.80 -13.25 -0.97
CA GLU A 73 -2.06 -13.08 -0.25
C GLU A 73 -3.29 -13.50 -1.05
N MET A 74 -3.29 -13.30 -2.38
CA MET A 74 -4.39 -13.78 -3.24
C MET A 74 -4.48 -15.32 -3.29
N GLN A 75 -3.41 -16.01 -2.94
CA GLN A 75 -3.34 -17.47 -2.87
C GLN A 75 -3.26 -17.97 -1.42
N GLY A 76 -3.90 -17.29 -0.47
CA GLY A 76 -4.00 -17.70 0.93
C GLY A 76 -2.66 -17.72 1.66
N ASN A 77 -1.78 -16.75 1.42
CA ASN A 77 -0.42 -16.64 1.98
C ASN A 77 0.51 -17.79 1.55
N THR A 78 0.31 -18.35 0.36
CA THR A 78 1.24 -19.34 -0.17
C THR A 78 2.65 -18.73 -0.27
N PRO A 79 3.68 -19.35 0.37
CA PRO A 79 5.03 -18.80 0.36
C PRO A 79 5.71 -18.99 -1.00
N VAL A 80 6.33 -17.91 -1.50
CA VAL A 80 7.26 -17.94 -2.62
C VAL A 80 8.64 -17.54 -2.08
N PHE A 81 9.54 -18.50 -2.02
CA PHE A 81 10.85 -18.33 -1.38
C PHE A 81 11.78 -17.47 -2.24
N ARG A 82 12.43 -16.46 -1.61
CA ARG A 82 13.39 -15.55 -2.24
C ARG A 82 14.77 -15.68 -1.60
N LEU A 83 15.12 -14.83 -0.63
CA LEU A 83 16.40 -14.96 0.08
C LEU A 83 16.44 -16.17 1.03
N ALA A 84 15.29 -16.76 1.37
CA ALA A 84 15.20 -18.05 2.01
C ALA A 84 14.81 -19.16 1.02
N GLU A 85 15.09 -20.41 1.35
CA GLU A 85 14.67 -21.61 0.60
C GLU A 85 13.61 -22.42 1.36
N ASN A 86 13.48 -22.18 2.68
CA ASN A 86 12.52 -22.83 3.56
C ASN A 86 12.32 -22.01 4.85
N TYR A 87 11.24 -22.28 5.56
CA TYR A 87 11.09 -21.93 6.98
C TYR A 87 10.34 -23.01 7.74
N GLU A 88 10.59 -23.11 9.04
CA GLU A 88 9.89 -24.00 9.96
C GLU A 88 9.44 -23.23 11.19
N ILE A 89 8.17 -23.40 11.57
CA ILE A 89 7.61 -22.86 12.82
C ILE A 89 7.63 -24.01 13.84
N ALA A 90 8.08 -23.73 15.05
CA ALA A 90 8.01 -24.70 16.14
C ALA A 90 6.55 -24.99 16.53
N ASP A 91 6.27 -26.20 17.02
CA ASP A 91 4.91 -26.63 17.42
C ASP A 91 4.28 -25.74 18.51
N ASP A 92 5.10 -25.14 19.36
CA ASP A 92 4.69 -24.21 20.41
C ASP A 92 4.49 -22.78 19.91
N LEU A 93 4.74 -22.51 18.62
CA LEU A 93 4.66 -21.20 17.97
C LEU A 93 5.61 -20.15 18.56
N LEU A 94 6.65 -20.55 19.30
CA LEU A 94 7.59 -19.66 19.99
C LEU A 94 8.91 -19.46 19.25
N SER A 95 9.09 -20.09 18.09
CA SER A 95 10.25 -19.81 17.24
C SER A 95 9.98 -20.14 15.77
N VAL A 96 10.72 -19.46 14.90
CA VAL A 96 10.78 -19.71 13.46
C VAL A 96 12.23 -19.84 13.05
N VAL A 97 12.54 -20.85 12.26
CA VAL A 97 13.86 -21.05 11.63
C VAL A 97 13.71 -20.81 10.13
N PHE A 98 14.59 -20.01 9.55
CA PHE A 98 14.70 -19.81 8.11
C PHE A 98 15.99 -20.43 7.59
N ASP A 99 15.89 -21.22 6.52
CA ASP A 99 17.02 -21.68 5.72
C ASP A 99 17.28 -20.67 4.61
N LEU A 100 18.45 -20.03 4.61
CA LEU A 100 18.79 -18.97 3.68
C LEU A 100 19.33 -19.53 2.37
N ARG A 101 19.03 -18.86 1.26
CA ARG A 101 19.52 -19.19 -0.07
C ARG A 101 21.03 -19.01 -0.17
N LYS A 102 21.73 -20.02 -0.65
CA LYS A 102 23.17 -19.98 -0.90
C LYS A 102 23.48 -19.34 -2.24
N GLY A 103 24.64 -18.66 -2.30
CA GLY A 103 25.15 -18.06 -3.54
C GLY A 103 24.51 -16.71 -3.91
N VAL A 104 23.61 -16.18 -3.10
CA VAL A 104 23.11 -14.81 -3.25
C VAL A 104 24.24 -13.82 -2.97
N LYS A 105 24.28 -12.76 -3.78
CA LYS A 105 25.22 -11.64 -3.63
C LYS A 105 24.47 -10.34 -3.50
N TRP A 106 25.04 -9.42 -2.77
CA TRP A 106 24.71 -8.01 -2.83
C TRP A 106 25.12 -7.40 -4.17
N SER A 107 24.57 -6.25 -4.53
CA SER A 107 24.85 -5.60 -5.82
C SER A 107 26.31 -5.18 -5.99
N ASP A 108 27.07 -5.01 -4.92
CA ASP A 108 28.50 -4.76 -4.92
C ASP A 108 29.38 -6.04 -5.01
N GLY A 109 28.75 -7.21 -5.02
CA GLY A 109 29.41 -8.52 -5.17
C GLY A 109 29.74 -9.25 -3.87
N GLU A 110 29.54 -8.63 -2.69
CA GLU A 110 29.71 -9.29 -1.39
C GLU A 110 28.63 -10.37 -1.19
N THR A 111 28.95 -11.39 -0.39
CA THR A 111 28.05 -12.54 -0.19
C THR A 111 27.01 -12.24 0.86
N PHE A 112 25.72 -12.49 0.55
CA PHE A 112 24.62 -12.51 1.51
C PHE A 112 24.69 -13.77 2.40
N ASN A 113 24.49 -13.61 3.69
CA ASN A 113 24.46 -14.71 4.66
C ASN A 113 23.65 -14.35 5.94
N ALA A 114 23.70 -15.23 6.95
CA ALA A 114 22.98 -15.09 8.22
C ALA A 114 23.39 -13.84 9.02
N ASP A 115 24.61 -13.35 8.88
CA ASP A 115 25.09 -12.17 9.61
C ASP A 115 24.33 -10.92 9.17
N ASP A 116 23.99 -10.78 7.87
CA ASP A 116 23.19 -9.67 7.34
C ASP A 116 21.77 -9.66 7.94
N VAL A 117 21.14 -10.84 8.04
CA VAL A 117 19.80 -10.96 8.64
C VAL A 117 19.84 -10.57 10.11
N ILE A 118 20.78 -11.14 10.88
CA ILE A 118 20.94 -10.85 12.31
C ILE A 118 21.25 -9.37 12.54
N PHE A 119 22.15 -8.81 11.72
CA PHE A 119 22.49 -7.39 11.78
C PHE A 119 21.25 -6.51 11.59
N SER A 120 20.43 -6.80 10.56
CA SER A 120 19.25 -6.01 10.23
C SER A 120 18.24 -5.98 11.37
N PHE A 121 17.98 -7.12 12.00
CA PHE A 121 17.06 -7.21 13.14
C PHE A 121 17.63 -6.58 14.42
N ASN A 122 18.93 -6.72 14.67
CA ASN A 122 19.60 -6.04 15.78
C ASN A 122 19.60 -4.51 15.59
N LEU A 123 19.81 -4.03 14.36
CA LEU A 123 19.71 -2.62 14.02
C LEU A 123 18.34 -2.03 14.38
N VAL A 124 17.27 -2.70 13.99
CA VAL A 124 15.88 -2.31 14.32
C VAL A 124 15.63 -2.39 15.83
N LYS A 125 16.23 -3.35 16.52
CA LYS A 125 16.12 -3.48 17.98
C LYS A 125 16.86 -2.37 18.72
N GLU A 126 18.04 -1.97 18.25
CA GLU A 126 18.86 -0.90 18.85
C GLU A 126 18.32 0.49 18.51
N LYS A 127 17.58 0.61 17.41
CA LYS A 127 17.02 1.84 16.87
C LYS A 127 15.49 1.70 16.66
N PRO A 128 14.69 1.80 17.73
CA PRO A 128 13.25 1.57 17.66
C PRO A 128 12.51 2.47 16.66
N GLU A 129 13.07 3.63 16.33
CA GLU A 129 12.55 4.52 15.29
C GLU A 129 12.57 3.93 13.87
N LEU A 130 13.35 2.86 13.64
CA LEU A 130 13.40 2.11 12.38
C LEU A 130 12.36 0.97 12.32
N ASP A 131 11.73 0.65 13.44
CA ASP A 131 10.77 -0.46 13.55
C ASP A 131 9.40 -0.07 13.01
N GLN A 132 9.27 -0.10 11.69
CA GLN A 132 8.01 0.21 11.01
C GLN A 132 6.95 -0.90 11.17
N SER A 133 7.36 -2.12 11.48
CA SER A 133 6.49 -3.30 11.61
C SER A 133 6.16 -3.69 13.06
N GLY A 134 6.76 -3.01 14.05
CA GLY A 134 6.53 -3.30 15.48
C GLY A 134 7.15 -4.62 15.95
N ILE A 135 8.14 -5.14 15.22
CA ILE A 135 8.75 -6.46 15.49
C ILE A 135 9.41 -6.55 16.87
N ASN A 136 9.90 -5.44 17.39
CA ASN A 136 10.52 -5.37 18.71
C ASN A 136 9.56 -5.70 19.87
N SER A 137 8.25 -5.55 19.65
CA SER A 137 7.25 -5.85 20.66
C SER A 137 7.15 -7.35 20.94
N TRP A 138 7.40 -8.22 19.96
CA TRP A 138 7.13 -9.65 20.04
C TRP A 138 8.32 -10.58 19.69
N VAL A 139 9.34 -10.14 18.92
CA VAL A 139 10.58 -10.90 18.74
C VAL A 139 11.50 -10.66 19.95
N SER A 140 11.99 -11.74 20.57
CA SER A 140 12.91 -11.66 21.71
C SER A 140 14.37 -11.63 21.29
N SER A 141 14.76 -12.51 20.34
CA SER A 141 16.12 -12.59 19.79
C SER A 141 16.14 -13.22 18.41
N VAL A 142 17.23 -12.94 17.68
CA VAL A 142 17.59 -13.62 16.43
C VAL A 142 18.95 -14.28 16.64
N GLU A 143 19.08 -15.56 16.30
CA GLU A 143 20.25 -16.38 16.54
C GLU A 143 20.80 -16.97 15.24
N LYS A 144 22.11 -16.94 15.08
CA LYS A 144 22.81 -17.64 14.00
C LYS A 144 22.96 -19.10 14.35
N LEU A 145 22.33 -20.01 13.61
CA LEU A 145 22.57 -21.44 13.75
C LEU A 145 23.77 -21.89 12.91
N ASN A 146 23.90 -21.33 11.70
CA ASN A 146 25.08 -21.45 10.84
C ASN A 146 25.04 -20.29 9.80
N ASP A 147 25.98 -20.26 8.84
CA ASP A 147 26.09 -19.15 7.86
C ASP A 147 24.85 -19.00 6.97
N TYR A 148 23.98 -20.00 6.88
CA TYR A 148 22.78 -19.99 6.04
C TYR A 148 21.52 -20.43 6.79
N GLN A 149 21.51 -20.27 8.13
CA GLN A 149 20.35 -20.61 8.92
C GLN A 149 20.23 -19.68 10.14
N VAL A 150 19.05 -19.07 10.28
CA VAL A 150 18.74 -18.14 11.37
C VAL A 150 17.49 -18.59 12.11
N LYS A 151 17.50 -18.43 13.44
CA LYS A 151 16.36 -18.72 14.31
C LYS A 151 15.87 -17.44 14.95
N PHE A 152 14.57 -17.18 14.81
CA PHE A 152 13.86 -16.13 15.52
C PHE A 152 13.17 -16.72 16.74
N ASN A 153 13.44 -16.19 17.92
CA ASN A 153 12.75 -16.53 19.14
C ASN A 153 11.66 -15.48 19.42
N ILE A 154 10.48 -15.94 19.79
CA ILE A 154 9.26 -15.16 19.90
C ILE A 154 8.83 -15.14 21.36
N LYS A 155 8.37 -13.97 21.88
CA LYS A 155 7.99 -13.79 23.28
C LYS A 155 6.71 -14.53 23.67
N GLU A 156 5.75 -14.59 22.74
CA GLU A 156 4.46 -15.26 22.90
C GLU A 156 4.11 -16.00 21.60
N ALA A 157 3.33 -17.06 21.70
CA ALA A 157 2.93 -17.87 20.55
C ALA A 157 2.35 -17.00 19.42
N ASN A 158 2.88 -17.16 18.19
CA ASN A 158 2.46 -16.39 17.01
C ASN A 158 2.55 -17.26 15.74
N SER A 159 1.41 -17.75 15.27
CA SER A 159 1.32 -18.53 14.03
C SER A 159 1.57 -17.72 12.76
N ASN A 160 1.49 -16.36 12.83
CA ASN A 160 1.75 -15.46 11.72
C ASN A 160 3.20 -14.92 11.69
N ALA A 161 4.05 -15.38 12.60
CA ALA A 161 5.41 -14.86 12.75
C ALA A 161 6.24 -14.86 11.45
N PRO A 162 6.22 -15.88 10.58
CA PRO A 162 6.97 -15.84 9.33
C PRO A 162 6.55 -14.68 8.43
N TYR A 163 5.24 -14.42 8.32
CA TYR A 163 4.69 -13.33 7.51
C TYR A 163 5.11 -11.94 8.04
N GLU A 164 5.17 -11.77 9.35
CA GLU A 164 5.59 -10.50 9.97
C GLU A 164 7.11 -10.30 9.94
N ILE A 165 7.89 -11.36 10.10
CA ILE A 165 9.36 -11.31 10.05
C ILE A 165 9.85 -10.78 8.70
N VAL A 166 9.27 -11.25 7.60
CA VAL A 166 9.73 -10.90 6.25
C VAL A 166 9.44 -9.45 5.83
N LYS A 167 8.68 -8.71 6.63
CA LYS A 167 8.44 -7.26 6.42
C LYS A 167 9.62 -6.39 6.84
N VAL A 168 10.53 -6.91 7.65
CA VAL A 168 11.75 -6.19 8.04
C VAL A 168 12.74 -6.25 6.88
N PRO A 169 13.19 -5.10 6.34
CA PRO A 169 14.19 -5.09 5.27
C PRO A 169 15.50 -5.71 5.74
N VAL A 170 16.05 -6.63 4.95
CA VAL A 170 17.40 -7.14 5.18
C VAL A 170 18.39 -6.27 4.42
N VAL A 171 19.38 -5.73 5.13
CA VAL A 171 20.38 -4.82 4.59
C VAL A 171 21.79 -5.36 4.77
N PRO A 172 22.75 -5.00 3.91
CA PRO A 172 24.12 -5.52 3.98
C PRO A 172 24.86 -5.00 5.21
N GLU A 173 25.27 -5.90 6.12
CA GLU A 173 26.00 -5.56 7.36
C GLU A 173 27.24 -4.73 7.05
N HIS A 174 28.07 -5.13 6.06
CA HIS A 174 29.34 -4.47 5.73
C HIS A 174 29.18 -2.99 5.39
N VAL A 175 28.03 -2.58 4.84
CA VAL A 175 27.70 -1.17 4.55
C VAL A 175 27.11 -0.50 5.80
N TRP A 176 26.03 -1.06 6.32
CA TRP A 176 25.20 -0.39 7.34
C TRP A 176 25.82 -0.28 8.71
N LYS A 177 26.74 -1.19 9.10
CA LYS A 177 27.48 -1.09 10.36
C LYS A 177 28.39 0.13 10.44
N THR A 178 28.70 0.77 9.32
CA THR A 178 29.51 1.98 9.28
C THR A 178 28.71 3.28 9.47
N ILE A 179 27.36 3.19 9.39
CA ILE A 179 26.46 4.33 9.44
C ILE A 179 26.21 4.72 10.90
N LYS A 180 26.55 5.95 11.26
CA LYS A 180 26.37 6.44 12.63
C LYS A 180 24.91 6.57 13.04
N ASP A 181 24.11 7.10 12.13
CA ASP A 181 22.68 7.33 12.34
C ASP A 181 21.88 6.80 11.15
N PRO A 182 21.43 5.55 11.23
CA PRO A 182 20.63 4.93 10.19
C PRO A 182 19.28 5.61 9.93
N SER A 183 18.72 6.34 10.89
CA SER A 183 17.42 7.03 10.73
C SER A 183 17.50 8.24 9.81
N THR A 184 18.67 8.86 9.70
CA THR A 184 18.94 10.02 8.83
C THR A 184 19.76 9.68 7.59
N PHE A 185 20.19 8.42 7.45
CA PHE A 185 20.98 7.97 6.31
C PHE A 185 20.12 7.95 5.03
N THR A 186 20.50 8.72 4.01
CA THR A 186 19.73 8.85 2.77
C THR A 186 19.88 7.66 1.81
N ASN A 187 20.91 6.84 2.00
CA ASN A 187 21.19 5.68 1.15
C ASN A 187 21.08 5.98 -0.35
N GLU A 188 21.73 7.06 -0.80
CA GLU A 188 21.61 7.60 -2.17
C GLU A 188 22.09 6.64 -3.26
N ASN A 189 23.01 5.73 -2.92
CA ASN A 189 23.54 4.69 -3.78
C ASN A 189 23.36 3.33 -3.06
N PRO A 190 22.18 2.73 -3.16
CA PRO A 190 21.83 1.55 -2.38
C PRO A 190 22.64 0.33 -2.82
N VAL A 191 23.16 -0.43 -1.86
CA VAL A 191 23.64 -1.79 -2.05
C VAL A 191 22.53 -2.74 -1.62
N GLY A 192 21.96 -3.47 -2.55
CA GLY A 192 20.77 -4.29 -2.35
C GLY A 192 20.89 -5.70 -2.91
N SER A 193 19.95 -6.56 -2.55
CA SER A 193 19.84 -7.95 -2.99
C SER A 193 18.81 -8.18 -4.10
N GLY A 194 17.95 -7.18 -4.34
CA GLY A 194 16.82 -7.31 -5.26
C GLY A 194 17.16 -7.06 -6.72
N PRO A 195 16.16 -7.16 -7.63
CA PRO A 195 16.38 -7.09 -9.07
C PRO A 195 16.86 -5.73 -9.61
N PHE A 196 16.52 -4.62 -8.94
CA PHE A 196 16.88 -3.28 -9.41
C PHE A 196 17.54 -2.48 -8.30
N THR A 197 18.84 -2.24 -8.41
CA THR A 197 19.65 -1.53 -7.40
C THR A 197 20.37 -0.31 -7.96
N GLU A 198 20.60 -0.26 -9.28
CA GLU A 198 21.43 0.77 -9.90
C GLU A 198 20.61 2.03 -10.21
N ILE A 199 20.93 3.16 -9.58
CA ILE A 199 20.31 4.45 -9.87
C ILE A 199 21.05 5.13 -11.02
N ASP A 200 20.59 4.89 -12.24
CA ASP A 200 21.18 5.42 -13.49
C ASP A 200 20.93 6.94 -13.61
N THR A 201 19.69 7.38 -13.37
CA THR A 201 19.29 8.78 -13.46
C THR A 201 18.49 9.17 -12.22
N PHE A 202 18.75 10.37 -11.68
CA PHE A 202 17.95 10.93 -10.61
C PHE A 202 17.81 12.45 -10.74
N THR A 203 16.57 12.92 -10.84
CA THR A 203 16.17 14.32 -10.78
C THR A 203 14.95 14.49 -9.89
N ALA A 204 14.52 15.73 -9.63
CA ALA A 204 13.29 16.00 -8.90
C ALA A 204 12.00 15.50 -9.61
N GLN A 205 12.07 15.25 -10.95
CA GLN A 205 10.91 14.86 -11.77
C GLN A 205 10.99 13.44 -12.34
N LEU A 206 12.15 12.78 -12.24
CA LEU A 206 12.38 11.47 -12.85
C LEU A 206 13.51 10.76 -12.14
N TYR A 207 13.33 9.47 -11.88
CA TYR A 207 14.47 8.59 -11.66
C TYR A 207 14.34 7.30 -12.47
N ILE A 208 15.50 6.70 -12.78
CA ILE A 208 15.61 5.42 -13.48
C ILE A 208 16.46 4.50 -12.60
N GLN A 209 15.87 3.35 -12.28
CA GLN A 209 16.43 2.32 -11.41
C GLN A 209 16.64 1.06 -12.25
N CYS A 210 17.89 0.65 -12.43
CA CYS A 210 18.28 -0.41 -13.36
C CYS A 210 18.68 -1.71 -12.65
N ALA A 211 18.79 -2.76 -13.45
CA ALA A 211 19.04 -4.12 -12.99
C ALA A 211 20.31 -4.23 -12.14
N ASN A 212 20.22 -5.03 -11.09
CA ASN A 212 21.32 -5.42 -10.23
C ASN A 212 22.27 -6.35 -11.00
N PRO A 213 23.55 -5.99 -11.18
CA PRO A 213 24.51 -6.77 -11.96
C PRO A 213 24.83 -8.14 -11.33
N ASN A 214 24.54 -8.31 -10.04
CA ASN A 214 24.80 -9.52 -9.28
C ASN A 214 23.49 -10.21 -8.81
N TYR A 215 22.35 -9.91 -9.45
CA TYR A 215 21.08 -10.49 -9.06
C TYR A 215 21.08 -12.02 -9.23
N TRP A 216 20.73 -12.74 -8.18
CA TRP A 216 20.79 -14.19 -8.16
C TRP A 216 19.80 -14.88 -9.11
N ASP A 217 18.68 -14.20 -9.42
CA ASP A 217 17.59 -14.70 -10.28
C ASP A 217 17.58 -13.93 -11.65
N ALA A 218 18.76 -13.51 -12.11
CA ALA A 218 18.92 -12.70 -13.33
C ALA A 218 18.40 -13.39 -14.60
N ASP A 219 18.41 -14.72 -14.65
CA ASP A 219 17.90 -15.48 -15.79
C ASP A 219 16.38 -15.32 -15.99
N ASN A 220 15.65 -14.88 -14.97
CA ASN A 220 14.22 -14.59 -15.02
C ASN A 220 13.89 -13.10 -15.12
N LEU A 221 14.89 -12.21 -15.19
CA LEU A 221 14.69 -10.76 -15.27
C LEU A 221 14.93 -10.26 -16.70
N ASP A 222 13.85 -10.03 -17.46
CA ASP A 222 13.92 -9.53 -18.84
C ASP A 222 13.73 -8.00 -18.93
N VAL A 223 13.46 -7.32 -17.82
CA VAL A 223 13.33 -5.85 -17.72
C VAL A 223 14.68 -5.26 -17.30
N ASP A 224 15.25 -4.35 -18.11
CA ASP A 224 16.54 -3.74 -17.78
C ASP A 224 16.42 -2.65 -16.73
N CYS A 225 15.36 -1.81 -16.78
CA CYS A 225 15.21 -0.69 -15.86
C CYS A 225 13.74 -0.36 -15.58
N LEU A 226 13.50 0.17 -14.40
CA LEU A 226 12.26 0.85 -14.01
C LEU A 226 12.42 2.36 -14.26
N ARG A 227 11.51 2.95 -15.01
CA ARG A 227 11.43 4.39 -15.24
C ARG A 227 10.29 4.96 -14.40
N VAL A 228 10.57 5.89 -13.50
CA VAL A 228 9.59 6.43 -12.55
C VAL A 228 9.47 7.94 -12.74
N PRO A 229 8.50 8.42 -13.53
CA PRO A 229 8.22 9.85 -13.66
C PRO A 229 7.49 10.37 -12.42
N GLN A 230 7.77 11.61 -12.03
CA GLN A 230 7.03 12.32 -11.01
C GLN A 230 5.63 12.69 -11.54
N ILE A 231 4.61 12.34 -10.78
CA ILE A 231 3.22 12.68 -11.02
C ILE A 231 2.62 13.08 -9.67
N ALA A 232 1.99 14.26 -9.59
CA ALA A 232 1.59 14.84 -8.32
C ALA A 232 0.13 14.56 -7.92
N ASN A 233 -0.74 14.22 -8.89
CA ASN A 233 -2.18 14.02 -8.67
C ASN A 233 -2.84 13.23 -9.81
N ASN A 234 -4.11 12.84 -9.59
CA ASN A 234 -4.89 12.07 -10.55
C ASN A 234 -5.06 12.75 -11.92
N ASP A 235 -5.18 14.08 -11.98
CA ASP A 235 -5.37 14.77 -13.26
C ASP A 235 -4.12 14.70 -14.15
N GLN A 236 -2.93 14.88 -13.56
CA GLN A 236 -1.66 14.71 -14.27
C GLN A 236 -1.46 13.25 -14.69
N PHE A 237 -1.83 12.32 -13.82
CA PHE A 237 -1.76 10.88 -14.10
C PHE A 237 -2.65 10.51 -15.30
N LEU A 238 -3.92 10.95 -15.29
CA LEU A 238 -4.89 10.64 -16.35
C LEU A 238 -4.37 11.03 -17.73
N GLY A 239 -3.80 12.23 -17.88
CA GLY A 239 -3.22 12.67 -19.16
C GLY A 239 -2.12 11.74 -19.66
N LYS A 240 -1.23 11.28 -18.78
CA LYS A 240 -0.11 10.40 -19.14
C LYS A 240 -0.53 8.98 -19.46
N VAL A 241 -1.42 8.39 -18.65
CA VAL A 241 -1.83 7.00 -18.82
C VAL A 241 -2.69 6.82 -20.08
N VAL A 242 -3.59 7.75 -20.38
CA VAL A 242 -4.42 7.73 -21.61
C VAL A 242 -3.59 7.89 -22.88
N ASN A 243 -2.47 8.66 -22.80
CA ASN A 243 -1.54 8.79 -23.92
C ASN A 243 -0.60 7.57 -24.08
N GLY A 244 -0.71 6.54 -23.23
CA GLY A 244 0.14 5.35 -23.30
C GLY A 244 1.58 5.57 -22.83
N GLU A 245 1.85 6.63 -22.05
CA GLU A 245 3.18 6.94 -21.52
C GLU A 245 3.59 6.00 -20.37
N MET A 246 2.62 5.26 -19.79
CA MET A 246 2.81 4.36 -18.65
C MET A 246 2.62 2.91 -19.06
N ASP A 247 3.39 2.01 -18.48
CA ASP A 247 3.24 0.56 -18.68
C ASP A 247 2.51 -0.12 -17.53
N TRP A 248 2.83 0.25 -16.29
CA TRP A 248 2.29 -0.36 -15.08
C TRP A 248 1.94 0.71 -14.05
N THR A 249 0.66 0.79 -13.71
CA THR A 249 0.14 1.82 -12.81
C THR A 249 -0.91 1.27 -11.86
N SER A 250 -1.20 2.02 -10.80
CA SER A 250 -2.19 1.64 -9.79
C SER A 250 -2.87 2.87 -9.18
N SER A 251 -3.28 3.83 -10.01
CA SER A 251 -3.98 5.04 -9.58
C SER A 251 -5.40 5.09 -10.12
N PHE A 252 -6.24 5.93 -9.50
CA PHE A 252 -7.62 6.08 -9.90
C PHE A 252 -7.76 6.70 -11.29
N ILE A 253 -8.57 6.07 -12.14
CA ILE A 253 -8.94 6.54 -13.47
C ILE A 253 -10.46 6.71 -13.52
N PRO A 254 -10.98 7.95 -13.70
CA PRO A 254 -12.41 8.18 -13.84
C PRO A 254 -12.94 7.49 -15.09
N ASP A 255 -14.06 6.74 -14.94
CA ASP A 255 -14.74 6.07 -16.05
C ASP A 255 -13.75 5.30 -16.96
N ILE A 256 -13.05 4.35 -16.35
CA ILE A 256 -11.88 3.68 -16.95
C ILE A 256 -12.18 3.06 -18.32
N ASP A 257 -13.39 2.56 -18.53
CA ASP A 257 -13.79 1.96 -19.80
C ASP A 257 -13.83 2.99 -20.93
N ARG A 258 -14.42 4.18 -20.68
CA ARG A 258 -14.55 5.24 -21.68
C ARG A 258 -13.32 6.12 -21.82
N THR A 259 -12.48 6.17 -20.82
CA THR A 259 -11.26 6.99 -20.83
C THR A 259 -10.03 6.19 -21.23
N TYR A 260 -9.60 5.25 -20.39
CA TYR A 260 -8.35 4.52 -20.57
C TYR A 260 -8.47 3.36 -21.56
N ALA A 261 -9.42 2.44 -21.33
CA ALA A 261 -9.56 1.24 -22.16
C ALA A 261 -9.99 1.57 -23.60
N ALA A 262 -10.88 2.56 -23.77
CA ALA A 262 -11.31 3.01 -25.11
C ALA A 262 -10.22 3.74 -25.89
N ALA A 263 -9.18 4.28 -25.25
CA ALA A 263 -8.11 5.03 -25.91
C ALA A 263 -7.17 4.14 -26.74
N SER A 264 -6.99 2.87 -26.36
CA SER A 264 -6.15 1.91 -27.09
C SER A 264 -6.53 0.46 -26.77
N PRO A 265 -6.49 -0.46 -27.75
CA PRO A 265 -6.66 -1.89 -27.48
C PRO A 265 -5.56 -2.49 -26.61
N ASN A 266 -4.43 -1.80 -26.45
CA ASN A 266 -3.33 -2.22 -25.58
C ASN A 266 -3.48 -1.74 -24.14
N HIS A 267 -4.42 -0.85 -23.85
CA HIS A 267 -4.73 -0.37 -22.52
C HIS A 267 -5.65 -1.37 -21.83
N GLN A 268 -5.12 -2.05 -20.82
CA GLN A 268 -5.80 -3.10 -20.09
C GLN A 268 -5.84 -2.77 -18.60
N TYR A 269 -6.83 -3.27 -17.90
CA TYR A 269 -6.92 -3.14 -16.45
C TYR A 269 -7.54 -4.39 -15.81
N TRP A 270 -7.26 -4.56 -14.53
CA TRP A 270 -7.89 -5.56 -13.68
C TRP A 270 -7.98 -5.02 -12.26
N TYR A 271 -9.17 -5.09 -11.68
CA TYR A 271 -9.45 -4.55 -10.35
C TYR A 271 -9.90 -5.66 -9.39
N PRO A 272 -8.96 -6.53 -8.93
CA PRO A 272 -9.31 -7.56 -7.95
C PRO A 272 -9.73 -6.92 -6.62
N PRO A 273 -10.62 -7.62 -5.85
CA PRO A 273 -11.07 -7.12 -4.56
C PRO A 273 -9.90 -6.80 -3.62
N ALA A 274 -9.97 -5.64 -2.99
CA ALA A 274 -9.01 -5.16 -2.00
C ALA A 274 -9.69 -5.01 -0.61
N GLY A 275 -9.28 -4.00 0.14
CA GLY A 275 -9.74 -3.73 1.47
C GLY A 275 -11.06 -2.97 1.57
N THR A 276 -11.30 -2.41 2.75
CA THR A 276 -12.46 -1.59 3.06
C THR A 276 -12.12 -0.11 2.97
N GLN A 277 -12.98 0.67 2.33
CA GLN A 277 -12.95 2.14 2.42
C GLN A 277 -14.01 2.62 3.40
N ALA A 278 -13.62 3.51 4.32
CA ALA A 278 -14.47 3.91 5.43
C ALA A 278 -14.20 5.35 5.90
N PHE A 279 -15.19 5.95 6.52
CA PHE A 279 -14.97 7.12 7.37
C PHE A 279 -14.50 6.68 8.74
N VAL A 280 -13.43 7.32 9.20
CA VAL A 280 -12.81 7.11 10.50
C VAL A 280 -13.03 8.34 11.35
N VAL A 281 -13.59 8.16 12.54
CA VAL A 281 -13.87 9.24 13.48
C VAL A 281 -12.81 9.30 14.58
N ASN A 282 -12.48 10.50 15.04
CA ASN A 282 -11.51 10.69 16.10
C ASN A 282 -12.14 10.59 17.49
N PHE A 283 -11.87 9.49 18.20
CA PHE A 283 -12.37 9.28 19.57
C PHE A 283 -11.64 10.12 20.65
N LYS A 284 -10.54 10.80 20.29
CA LYS A 284 -9.73 11.61 21.19
C LYS A 284 -9.74 13.10 20.78
N HIS A 285 -10.86 13.55 20.18
CA HIS A 285 -10.93 14.92 19.68
C HIS A 285 -10.81 15.95 20.82
N PRO A 286 -9.96 17.00 20.70
CA PRO A 286 -9.73 17.97 21.77
C PRO A 286 -10.91 18.93 22.01
N ASP A 287 -11.74 19.21 21.00
CA ASP A 287 -12.95 20.01 21.15
C ASP A 287 -14.04 19.19 21.83
N PRO A 288 -14.58 19.66 23.01
CA PRO A 288 -15.53 18.88 23.78
C PRO A 288 -16.87 18.64 23.05
N ALA A 289 -17.34 19.56 22.20
CA ALA A 289 -18.59 19.37 21.47
C ALA A 289 -18.44 18.32 20.37
N LYS A 290 -17.36 18.39 19.60
CA LYS A 290 -17.05 17.38 18.60
C LYS A 290 -16.77 16.00 19.24
N ASN A 291 -16.03 15.97 20.33
CA ASN A 291 -15.78 14.73 21.06
C ASN A 291 -17.06 14.09 21.57
N GLU A 292 -18.00 14.88 22.15
CA GLU A 292 -19.31 14.41 22.59
C GLU A 292 -20.09 13.76 21.42
N ALA A 293 -20.07 14.35 20.24
CA ALA A 293 -20.71 13.80 19.05
C ALA A 293 -20.00 12.53 18.55
N LEU A 294 -18.68 12.61 18.31
CA LEU A 294 -17.91 11.52 17.69
C LEU A 294 -17.81 10.27 18.57
N THR A 295 -17.84 10.40 19.91
CA THR A 295 -17.82 9.27 20.83
C THR A 295 -19.22 8.68 21.13
N ASN A 296 -20.31 9.36 20.73
CA ASN A 296 -21.67 8.82 20.86
C ASN A 296 -21.96 7.79 19.77
N VAL A 297 -22.28 6.57 20.15
CA VAL A 297 -22.53 5.46 19.21
C VAL A 297 -23.73 5.71 18.29
N ASP A 298 -24.80 6.30 18.82
CA ASP A 298 -26.00 6.56 18.02
C ASP A 298 -25.79 7.71 17.03
N PHE A 299 -24.91 8.67 17.36
CA PHE A 299 -24.46 9.67 16.39
C PHE A 299 -23.69 9.01 15.22
N ARG A 300 -22.73 8.10 15.50
CA ARG A 300 -21.99 7.39 14.45
C ARG A 300 -22.88 6.50 13.60
N ARG A 301 -23.87 5.83 14.20
CA ARG A 301 -24.91 5.06 13.50
C ARG A 301 -25.76 5.94 12.61
N ALA A 302 -26.22 7.10 13.11
CA ALA A 302 -26.97 8.07 12.32
C ALA A 302 -26.15 8.62 11.16
N PHE A 303 -24.87 8.95 11.38
CA PHE A 303 -23.94 9.30 10.31
C PHE A 303 -23.89 8.20 9.24
N SER A 304 -23.73 6.94 9.66
CA SER A 304 -23.66 5.80 8.73
C SER A 304 -24.96 5.59 7.96
N MET A 305 -26.12 5.75 8.60
CA MET A 305 -27.46 5.64 7.99
C MET A 305 -27.76 6.80 7.01
N ALA A 306 -27.14 7.96 7.20
CA ALA A 306 -27.27 9.10 6.29
C ALA A 306 -26.60 8.87 4.92
N LEU A 307 -25.67 7.93 4.81
CA LEU A 307 -24.88 7.72 3.60
C LEU A 307 -25.61 6.81 2.59
N ASP A 308 -25.96 7.38 1.43
CA ASP A 308 -26.31 6.61 0.23
C ASP A 308 -25.03 6.12 -0.45
N ARG A 309 -24.60 4.94 -0.02
CA ARG A 309 -23.36 4.31 -0.45
C ARG A 309 -23.36 3.98 -1.95
N GLN A 310 -24.52 3.58 -2.49
CA GLN A 310 -24.61 3.28 -3.90
C GLN A 310 -24.41 4.54 -4.74
N THR A 311 -25.06 5.65 -4.38
CA THR A 311 -24.87 6.94 -5.04
C THR A 311 -23.42 7.43 -4.93
N ILE A 312 -22.77 7.23 -3.78
CA ILE A 312 -21.34 7.54 -3.61
C ILE A 312 -20.49 6.73 -4.59
N ILE A 313 -20.71 5.41 -4.69
CA ILE A 313 -19.95 4.54 -5.59
C ILE A 313 -20.20 4.92 -7.06
N ASP A 314 -21.46 5.15 -7.43
CA ASP A 314 -21.82 5.49 -8.81
C ASP A 314 -21.21 6.81 -9.28
N ILE A 315 -21.14 7.82 -8.39
CA ILE A 315 -20.65 9.16 -8.74
C ILE A 315 -19.13 9.27 -8.53
N ALA A 316 -18.61 8.89 -7.35
CA ALA A 316 -17.20 9.09 -7.03
C ALA A 316 -16.28 8.05 -7.67
N PHE A 317 -16.77 6.80 -7.85
CA PHE A 317 -16.00 5.68 -8.37
C PHE A 317 -16.51 5.15 -9.72
N TYR A 318 -17.49 5.80 -10.34
CA TYR A 318 -18.08 5.38 -11.63
C TYR A 318 -18.59 3.92 -11.61
N GLY A 319 -19.15 3.50 -10.48
CA GLY A 319 -19.62 2.13 -10.27
C GLY A 319 -18.51 1.11 -9.93
N GLY A 320 -17.26 1.56 -9.83
CA GLY A 320 -16.07 0.70 -9.60
C GLY A 320 -15.88 0.26 -8.15
N GLY A 321 -16.92 -0.30 -7.52
CA GLY A 321 -16.86 -0.82 -6.15
C GLY A 321 -18.13 -1.55 -5.74
N THR A 322 -18.09 -2.16 -4.56
CA THR A 322 -19.24 -2.86 -3.97
C THR A 322 -19.57 -2.24 -2.62
N VAL A 323 -20.85 -1.93 -2.37
CA VAL A 323 -21.31 -1.42 -1.07
C VAL A 323 -20.82 -2.34 0.04
N ASN A 324 -20.21 -1.78 1.09
CA ASN A 324 -19.84 -2.52 2.28
C ASN A 324 -20.89 -2.26 3.38
N ASP A 325 -21.79 -3.20 3.60
CA ASP A 325 -22.85 -3.14 4.60
C ASP A 325 -22.48 -3.86 5.92
N PHE A 326 -21.26 -4.40 6.03
CA PHE A 326 -20.78 -4.98 7.28
C PHE A 326 -20.39 -3.87 8.27
N ALA A 327 -21.14 -3.72 9.36
CA ALA A 327 -20.83 -2.75 10.42
C ALA A 327 -19.47 -3.00 11.09
N SER A 328 -18.92 -4.21 10.97
CA SER A 328 -17.56 -4.57 11.38
C SER A 328 -16.47 -4.14 10.40
N GLY A 329 -16.85 -3.58 9.24
CA GLY A 329 -15.93 -3.25 8.16
C GLY A 329 -15.37 -4.46 7.40
N LEU A 330 -15.84 -5.68 7.69
CA LEU A 330 -15.44 -6.88 6.97
C LEU A 330 -15.81 -6.74 5.48
N GLY A 331 -14.85 -6.80 4.58
CA GLY A 331 -15.12 -6.75 3.15
C GLY A 331 -15.65 -8.09 2.61
N TYR A 332 -16.36 -8.05 1.48
CA TYR A 332 -16.93 -9.26 0.85
C TYR A 332 -15.89 -10.33 0.50
N ALA A 333 -14.64 -9.97 0.26
CA ALA A 333 -13.54 -10.92 0.05
C ALA A 333 -13.37 -11.90 1.24
N PHE A 334 -13.79 -11.49 2.44
CA PHE A 334 -13.66 -12.26 3.67
C PHE A 334 -14.99 -12.78 4.23
N LYS A 335 -16.00 -12.91 3.38
CA LYS A 335 -17.33 -13.37 3.79
C LYS A 335 -17.32 -14.71 4.54
N THR A 336 -16.36 -15.58 4.29
CA THR A 336 -16.19 -16.86 5.02
C THR A 336 -15.84 -16.69 6.50
N TRP A 337 -15.41 -15.49 6.90
CA TRP A 337 -15.12 -15.12 8.28
C TRP A 337 -16.30 -14.39 8.97
N SER A 338 -17.40 -14.18 8.25
CA SER A 338 -18.53 -13.39 8.74
C SER A 338 -19.25 -14.07 9.91
N ASP A 339 -19.52 -13.31 10.95
CA ASP A 339 -20.55 -13.64 11.96
C ASP A 339 -21.91 -13.18 11.41
N GLU A 340 -22.66 -14.11 10.80
CA GLU A 340 -23.94 -13.83 10.17
C GLU A 340 -24.99 -13.29 11.14
N GLU A 341 -24.96 -13.67 12.42
CA GLU A 341 -25.87 -13.17 13.45
C GLU A 341 -25.57 -11.69 13.74
N THR A 342 -24.31 -11.36 13.94
CA THR A 342 -23.85 -9.98 14.14
C THR A 342 -24.15 -9.13 12.91
N HIS A 343 -23.89 -9.64 11.71
CA HIS A 343 -24.19 -8.91 10.48
C HIS A 343 -25.68 -8.56 10.40
N LYS A 344 -26.58 -9.53 10.52
CA LYS A 344 -28.03 -9.30 10.51
C LYS A 344 -28.50 -8.31 11.57
N LYS A 345 -27.89 -8.34 12.75
CA LYS A 345 -28.25 -7.46 13.86
C LYS A 345 -27.90 -5.99 13.61
N PHE A 346 -26.78 -5.72 12.95
CA PHE A 346 -26.22 -4.37 12.83
C PHE A 346 -26.25 -3.78 11.41
N GLN A 347 -26.50 -4.58 10.35
CA GLN A 347 -26.49 -4.09 8.96
C GLN A 347 -27.44 -2.91 8.72
N GLY A 348 -28.55 -2.82 9.47
CA GLY A 348 -29.50 -1.70 9.37
C GLY A 348 -28.88 -0.33 9.65
N TYR A 349 -27.80 -0.27 10.44
CA TYR A 349 -27.04 0.96 10.66
C TYR A 349 -26.08 1.31 9.48
N ASN A 350 -25.83 0.38 8.58
CA ASN A 350 -25.06 0.62 7.35
C ASN A 350 -25.95 0.68 6.10
N THR A 351 -27.27 0.73 6.30
CA THR A 351 -28.25 0.88 5.22
C THR A 351 -28.76 2.33 5.19
N TYR A 352 -28.82 2.93 3.98
CA TYR A 352 -29.31 4.30 3.80
C TYR A 352 -30.73 4.45 4.31
N ASN A 353 -30.94 5.34 5.28
CA ASN A 353 -32.21 5.61 5.92
C ASN A 353 -32.21 6.97 6.62
N VAL A 354 -32.56 8.02 5.89
CA VAL A 354 -32.58 9.41 6.39
C VAL A 354 -33.51 9.58 7.61
N GLU A 355 -34.72 9.06 7.54
CA GLU A 355 -35.69 9.21 8.65
C GLU A 355 -35.26 8.43 9.90
N GLY A 356 -34.72 7.23 9.72
CA GLY A 356 -34.12 6.46 10.82
C GLY A 356 -32.94 7.16 11.48
N ALA A 357 -32.09 7.82 10.66
CA ALA A 357 -30.96 8.61 11.16
C ALA A 357 -31.41 9.81 12.00
N LYS A 358 -32.42 10.57 11.53
CA LYS A 358 -33.01 11.70 12.28
C LYS A 358 -33.65 11.24 13.60
N GLU A 359 -34.37 10.12 13.56
CA GLU A 359 -35.00 9.54 14.76
C GLU A 359 -33.94 9.15 15.80
N LEU A 360 -32.84 8.51 15.32
CA LEU A 360 -31.74 8.08 16.18
C LEU A 360 -31.03 9.28 16.83
N LEU A 361 -30.69 10.32 16.04
CA LEU A 361 -30.12 11.57 16.55
C LEU A 361 -31.04 12.20 17.63
N SER A 362 -32.34 12.30 17.36
CA SER A 362 -33.29 12.88 18.29
C SER A 362 -33.38 12.08 19.61
N LYS A 363 -33.39 10.73 19.53
CA LYS A 363 -33.37 9.83 20.71
C LYS A 363 -32.10 9.96 21.52
N ALA A 364 -30.97 10.15 20.84
CA ALA A 364 -29.66 10.36 21.45
C ALA A 364 -29.47 11.78 22.03
N GLY A 365 -30.46 12.66 21.86
CA GLY A 365 -30.48 14.02 22.43
C GLY A 365 -29.89 15.08 21.52
N PHE A 366 -29.47 14.75 20.28
CA PHE A 366 -29.05 15.73 19.30
C PHE A 366 -30.26 16.47 18.73
N LYS A 367 -30.32 17.77 18.92
CA LYS A 367 -31.45 18.62 18.51
C LYS A 367 -30.93 20.00 18.07
N ASP A 368 -31.56 20.59 17.09
CA ASP A 368 -31.33 21.99 16.72
C ASP A 368 -31.95 22.91 17.79
N VAL A 369 -31.14 23.40 18.74
CA VAL A 369 -31.58 24.25 19.83
C VAL A 369 -31.42 25.74 19.52
N ASN A 370 -30.62 26.08 18.51
CA ASN A 370 -30.36 27.45 18.08
C ASN A 370 -31.12 27.88 16.81
N ASN A 371 -31.86 26.94 16.19
CA ASN A 371 -32.63 27.08 14.94
C ASN A 371 -31.79 27.47 13.73
N ASP A 372 -30.55 26.94 13.60
CA ASP A 372 -29.71 27.16 12.43
C ASP A 372 -29.86 26.05 11.35
N GLY A 373 -30.74 25.07 11.60
CA GLY A 373 -31.03 23.95 10.72
C GLY A 373 -30.15 22.72 10.96
N PHE A 374 -29.24 22.78 11.94
CA PHE A 374 -28.34 21.68 12.27
C PHE A 374 -28.48 21.26 13.74
N VAL A 375 -28.18 20.01 14.03
CA VAL A 375 -28.28 19.51 15.41
C VAL A 375 -27.11 20.00 16.26
N ASP A 376 -27.41 20.35 17.49
CA ASP A 376 -26.45 20.58 18.55
C ASP A 376 -26.25 19.28 19.38
N THR A 377 -25.16 19.19 20.15
CA THR A 377 -24.90 18.05 21.02
C THR A 377 -25.95 17.91 22.12
N PRO A 378 -26.06 16.75 22.79
CA PRO A 378 -26.93 16.59 23.98
C PRO A 378 -26.69 17.62 25.10
N SER A 379 -25.45 18.15 25.20
CA SER A 379 -25.12 19.24 26.12
C SER A 379 -25.52 20.63 25.59
N GLY A 380 -26.17 20.74 24.41
CA GLY A 380 -26.61 21.99 23.78
C GLY A 380 -25.53 22.82 23.15
N LYS A 381 -24.41 22.21 22.72
CA LYS A 381 -23.31 22.90 22.06
C LYS A 381 -23.33 22.68 20.56
N SER A 382 -23.21 23.76 19.79
CA SER A 382 -23.06 23.68 18.34
C SER A 382 -21.69 23.12 17.95
N PHE A 383 -21.65 22.39 16.85
CA PHE A 383 -20.42 21.87 16.28
C PHE A 383 -20.49 21.80 14.74
N GLU A 384 -19.35 21.79 14.10
CA GLU A 384 -19.21 21.56 12.66
C GLU A 384 -18.04 20.59 12.42
N LEU A 385 -18.28 19.48 11.74
CA LEU A 385 -17.27 18.49 11.45
C LEU A 385 -16.46 18.88 10.20
N LEU A 386 -15.14 18.76 10.27
CA LEU A 386 -14.27 18.81 9.11
C LEU A 386 -13.97 17.37 8.66
N ILE A 387 -14.49 16.98 7.51
CA ILE A 387 -14.25 15.66 6.93
C ILE A 387 -13.12 15.79 5.92
N GLN A 388 -12.01 15.08 6.16
CA GLN A 388 -10.81 15.23 5.34
C GLN A 388 -10.52 14.03 4.45
N SER A 389 -9.95 14.34 3.27
CA SER A 389 -9.32 13.41 2.33
C SER A 389 -8.09 14.06 1.70
N PRO A 390 -7.12 13.29 1.18
CA PRO A 390 -5.92 13.88 0.56
C PRO A 390 -6.24 14.74 -0.67
N ASN A 391 -5.54 15.86 -0.79
CA ASN A 391 -5.64 16.72 -1.97
C ASN A 391 -5.25 15.94 -3.24
N GLY A 392 -6.01 16.12 -4.33
CA GLY A 392 -5.74 15.51 -5.63
C GLY A 392 -6.20 14.04 -5.78
N TRP A 393 -6.73 13.42 -4.73
CA TRP A 393 -7.39 12.12 -4.79
C TRP A 393 -8.88 12.34 -5.08
N THR A 394 -9.20 12.47 -6.37
CA THR A 394 -10.51 12.95 -6.83
C THR A 394 -11.67 12.05 -6.44
N ASP A 395 -11.47 10.74 -6.43
CA ASP A 395 -12.40 9.73 -5.92
C ASP A 395 -12.73 9.95 -4.44
N PHE A 396 -11.71 10.11 -3.59
CA PHE A 396 -11.87 10.39 -2.16
C PHE A 396 -12.49 11.77 -1.91
N ASN A 397 -12.06 12.80 -2.67
CA ASN A 397 -12.58 14.15 -2.52
C ASN A 397 -14.08 14.21 -2.89
N ASN A 398 -14.52 13.53 -3.95
CA ASN A 398 -15.91 13.43 -4.33
C ASN A 398 -16.73 12.64 -3.29
N THR A 399 -16.17 11.56 -2.73
CA THR A 399 -16.82 10.81 -1.64
C THR A 399 -17.09 11.69 -0.43
N VAL A 400 -16.08 12.47 0.01
CA VAL A 400 -16.23 13.38 1.14
C VAL A 400 -17.26 14.47 0.85
N GLN A 401 -17.26 15.03 -0.36
CA GLN A 401 -18.23 16.06 -0.75
C GLN A 401 -19.66 15.52 -0.73
N LEU A 402 -19.90 14.35 -1.31
CA LEU A 402 -21.22 13.69 -1.29
C LEU A 402 -21.66 13.38 0.15
N ALA A 403 -20.75 12.89 0.99
CA ALA A 403 -21.06 12.63 2.38
C ALA A 403 -21.46 13.90 3.14
N VAL A 404 -20.78 15.03 2.90
CA VAL A 404 -21.14 16.34 3.50
C VAL A 404 -22.57 16.75 3.12
N GLU A 405 -22.95 16.57 1.85
CA GLU A 405 -24.29 16.88 1.36
C GLU A 405 -25.35 15.98 2.02
N GLN A 406 -25.11 14.68 2.07
CA GLN A 406 -26.02 13.69 2.68
C GLN A 406 -26.15 13.87 4.19
N LEU A 407 -25.08 14.24 4.89
CA LEU A 407 -25.11 14.56 6.32
C LEU A 407 -25.96 15.79 6.64
N ALA A 408 -25.96 16.79 5.77
CA ALA A 408 -26.81 17.98 5.91
C ALA A 408 -28.30 17.62 5.86
N GLU A 409 -28.71 16.59 5.10
CA GLU A 409 -30.10 16.12 5.04
C GLU A 409 -30.63 15.60 6.38
N VAL A 410 -29.75 15.06 7.23
CA VAL A 410 -30.09 14.59 8.58
C VAL A 410 -29.78 15.61 9.66
N GLY A 411 -29.36 16.84 9.28
CA GLY A 411 -29.07 17.93 10.20
C GLY A 411 -27.65 17.88 10.82
N ILE A 412 -26.74 17.06 10.31
CA ILE A 412 -25.33 17.04 10.76
C ILE A 412 -24.54 18.06 9.96
N LYS A 413 -23.99 19.08 10.62
CA LYS A 413 -23.18 20.13 10.00
C LYS A 413 -21.76 19.64 9.72
N ALA A 414 -21.35 19.64 8.45
CA ALA A 414 -20.02 19.22 8.05
C ALA A 414 -19.45 20.03 6.88
N LYS A 415 -18.14 20.04 6.72
CA LYS A 415 -17.40 20.61 5.59
C LYS A 415 -16.31 19.67 5.12
N ALA A 416 -16.07 19.64 3.81
CA ALA A 416 -14.93 18.96 3.21
C ALA A 416 -13.62 19.74 3.45
N ARG A 417 -12.53 19.01 3.68
CA ARG A 417 -11.17 19.54 3.78
C ARG A 417 -10.22 18.63 3.00
N THR A 418 -9.37 19.20 2.14
CA THR A 418 -8.46 18.44 1.26
C THR A 418 -7.01 18.90 1.46
N PRO A 419 -6.37 18.55 2.60
CA PRO A 419 -4.96 18.88 2.83
C PRO A 419 -4.05 18.00 1.95
N ASP A 420 -2.79 18.43 1.79
CA ASP A 420 -1.76 17.57 1.21
C ASP A 420 -1.62 16.27 2.01
N PHE A 421 -1.23 15.17 1.33
CA PHE A 421 -1.19 13.83 1.94
C PHE A 421 -0.36 13.78 3.24
N SER A 422 0.78 14.47 3.30
CA SER A 422 1.61 14.51 4.51
C SER A 422 0.90 15.17 5.69
N VAL A 423 0.16 16.26 5.43
CA VAL A 423 -0.63 16.96 6.45
C VAL A 423 -1.84 16.14 6.88
N TYR A 424 -2.50 15.47 5.92
CA TYR A 424 -3.59 14.54 6.19
C TYR A 424 -3.13 13.40 7.11
N ASN A 425 -2.02 12.73 6.76
CA ASN A 425 -1.51 11.60 7.52
C ASN A 425 -1.03 12.04 8.92
N GLN A 426 -0.32 13.17 9.02
CA GLN A 426 0.13 13.70 10.31
C GLN A 426 -1.04 14.03 11.23
N ALA A 427 -2.12 14.63 10.71
CA ALA A 427 -3.32 14.92 11.49
C ALA A 427 -3.97 13.66 12.07
N MET A 428 -3.97 12.55 11.32
CA MET A 428 -4.47 11.26 11.80
C MET A 428 -3.57 10.67 12.89
N LEU A 429 -2.26 10.73 12.73
CA LEU A 429 -1.29 10.24 13.73
C LEU A 429 -1.36 11.02 15.04
N GLU A 430 -1.63 12.33 14.99
CA GLU A 430 -1.67 13.23 16.14
C GLU A 430 -3.06 13.43 16.76
N ALA A 431 -4.10 12.75 16.26
CA ALA A 431 -5.49 12.97 16.68
C ALA A 431 -5.98 14.43 16.52
N THR A 432 -5.50 15.16 15.49
CA THR A 432 -5.86 16.57 15.22
C THR A 432 -6.87 16.71 14.07
N TYR A 433 -7.56 15.64 13.69
CA TYR A 433 -8.63 15.59 12.71
C TYR A 433 -9.99 15.36 13.38
N ASP A 434 -11.09 15.64 12.69
CA ASP A 434 -12.45 15.31 13.17
C ASP A 434 -12.90 13.96 12.60
N VAL A 435 -13.03 13.88 11.27
CA VAL A 435 -13.36 12.68 10.50
C VAL A 435 -12.45 12.61 9.28
N ALA A 436 -11.98 11.43 8.92
CA ALA A 436 -11.19 11.21 7.72
C ALA A 436 -11.78 10.07 6.87
N TYR A 437 -11.71 10.20 5.55
CA TYR A 437 -12.00 9.11 4.64
C TYR A 437 -10.70 8.40 4.28
N THR A 438 -10.65 7.09 4.49
CA THR A 438 -9.43 6.28 4.30
C THR A 438 -9.74 4.89 3.78
N ASN A 439 -8.70 4.16 3.40
CA ASN A 439 -8.78 2.76 3.00
C ASN A 439 -7.95 1.88 3.94
N TYR A 440 -8.42 0.65 4.15
CA TYR A 440 -7.73 -0.40 4.89
C TYR A 440 -7.52 -1.61 4.00
N PHE A 441 -6.33 -2.18 4.02
CA PHE A 441 -6.02 -3.44 3.35
C PHE A 441 -6.22 -4.61 4.31
N HIS A 442 -6.62 -5.77 3.76
CA HIS A 442 -6.99 -6.91 4.58
C HIS A 442 -5.85 -7.94 4.72
N GLY A 443 -5.07 -8.21 3.74
CA GLY A 443 -4.15 -9.35 3.74
C GLY A 443 -4.86 -10.66 3.36
N ALA A 444 -4.31 -11.80 3.72
CA ALA A 444 -4.90 -13.11 3.41
C ALA A 444 -6.05 -13.50 4.35
N ASP A 445 -6.17 -12.84 5.48
CA ASP A 445 -7.29 -12.93 6.42
C ASP A 445 -7.67 -11.55 6.95
N PRO A 446 -8.82 -11.39 7.63
CA PRO A 446 -9.28 -10.08 8.08
C PRO A 446 -8.50 -9.52 9.28
N HIS A 447 -7.65 -10.30 9.94
CA HIS A 447 -6.95 -9.86 11.15
C HIS A 447 -6.02 -8.68 10.87
N LEU A 448 -5.30 -8.67 9.75
CA LEU A 448 -4.40 -7.57 9.40
C LEU A 448 -5.15 -6.22 9.40
N TYR A 449 -6.33 -6.18 8.78
CA TYR A 449 -7.18 -5.01 8.78
C TYR A 449 -7.62 -4.64 10.21
N TRP A 450 -8.23 -5.58 10.93
CA TRP A 450 -8.76 -5.29 12.25
C TRP A 450 -7.67 -4.89 13.25
N ASN A 451 -6.52 -5.55 13.21
CA ASN A 451 -5.40 -5.22 14.08
C ASN A 451 -4.84 -3.83 13.79
N SER A 452 -4.61 -3.51 12.51
CA SER A 452 -4.11 -2.19 12.12
C SER A 452 -5.13 -1.06 12.35
N ALA A 453 -6.44 -1.36 12.18
CA ALA A 453 -7.49 -0.37 12.37
C ALA A 453 -7.87 -0.17 13.85
N TYR A 454 -7.92 -1.23 14.66
CA TYR A 454 -8.61 -1.19 15.94
C TYR A 454 -7.77 -1.54 17.17
N ASN A 455 -6.59 -2.12 17.04
CA ASN A 455 -5.76 -2.46 18.20
C ASN A 455 -5.21 -1.18 18.86
N SER A 456 -5.68 -0.90 20.08
CA SER A 456 -5.32 0.35 20.76
C SER A 456 -3.85 0.43 21.17
N GLU A 457 -3.14 -0.70 21.25
CA GLU A 457 -1.69 -0.74 21.49
C GLU A 457 -0.87 -0.22 20.31
N LEU A 458 -1.47 -0.17 19.10
CA LEU A 458 -0.86 0.37 17.89
C LEU A 458 -1.18 1.85 17.66
N GLN A 459 -1.88 2.51 18.59
CA GLN A 459 -2.20 3.93 18.49
C GLN A 459 -0.94 4.78 18.55
N SER A 460 -0.97 5.91 17.84
CA SER A 460 0.11 6.89 17.84
C SER A 460 0.43 7.38 19.25
N GLY A 461 1.70 7.48 19.56
CA GLY A 461 2.23 7.99 20.82
C GLY A 461 3.75 7.90 20.83
N ASP A 462 4.41 8.75 21.61
CA ASP A 462 5.87 8.77 21.84
C ASP A 462 6.75 8.83 20.57
N GLY A 463 6.23 9.43 19.49
CA GLY A 463 6.96 9.60 18.22
C GLY A 463 7.11 8.32 17.37
N MET A 464 6.49 7.22 17.77
CA MET A 464 6.51 5.97 17.01
C MET A 464 5.41 5.98 15.92
N PRO A 465 5.68 5.53 14.69
CA PRO A 465 4.65 5.32 13.69
C PRO A 465 3.67 4.24 14.18
N ARG A 466 2.37 4.56 14.16
CA ARG A 466 1.32 3.69 14.66
C ARG A 466 0.16 3.64 13.68
N PHE A 467 -0.68 2.63 13.87
CA PHE A 467 -1.97 2.47 13.21
C PHE A 467 -3.10 2.81 14.20
N ALA A 468 -4.32 2.35 13.97
CA ALA A 468 -5.49 2.60 14.82
C ALA A 468 -5.75 4.10 15.10
N MET A 469 -5.70 4.90 14.04
CA MET A 469 -5.69 6.37 14.06
C MET A 469 -7.01 7.00 14.54
N HIS A 470 -8.05 6.21 14.81
CA HIS A 470 -9.31 6.69 15.42
C HIS A 470 -9.22 6.83 16.95
N PHE A 471 -8.18 6.28 17.60
CA PHE A 471 -7.96 6.36 19.05
C PHE A 471 -9.08 5.75 19.91
N TYR A 472 -9.83 4.81 19.35
CA TYR A 472 -10.77 3.99 20.09
C TYR A 472 -10.01 3.00 20.99
N LYS A 473 -10.53 2.76 22.20
CA LYS A 473 -9.91 1.80 23.11
C LYS A 473 -10.96 0.86 23.69
N ASN A 474 -10.68 -0.45 23.60
CA ASN A 474 -11.51 -1.49 24.18
C ASN A 474 -10.61 -2.69 24.53
N ASP A 475 -10.35 -2.88 25.81
CA ASP A 475 -9.42 -3.92 26.30
C ASP A 475 -9.85 -5.35 25.91
N LYS A 476 -11.17 -5.60 25.75
CA LYS A 476 -11.68 -6.90 25.28
C LYS A 476 -11.36 -7.09 23.80
N LEU A 477 -11.52 -6.05 22.99
CA LEU A 477 -11.17 -6.09 21.56
C LEU A 477 -9.66 -6.29 21.37
N ASP A 478 -8.84 -5.53 22.12
CA ASP A 478 -7.37 -5.67 22.07
C ASP A 478 -6.96 -7.10 22.45
N GLY A 479 -7.58 -7.68 23.49
CA GLY A 479 -7.35 -9.06 23.90
C GLY A 479 -7.68 -10.09 22.81
N LEU A 480 -8.79 -9.91 22.07
CA LEU A 480 -9.17 -10.78 20.96
C LEU A 480 -8.20 -10.61 19.78
N LEU A 481 -7.86 -9.38 19.41
CA LEU A 481 -6.89 -9.09 18.35
C LEU A 481 -5.52 -9.75 18.65
N ASN A 482 -5.04 -9.59 19.88
CA ASN A 482 -3.76 -10.15 20.31
C ASN A 482 -3.79 -11.69 20.45
N SER A 483 -4.97 -12.31 20.57
CA SER A 483 -5.10 -13.77 20.68
C SER A 483 -5.22 -14.48 19.34
N PHE A 484 -5.58 -13.79 18.27
CA PHE A 484 -5.92 -14.39 16.97
C PHE A 484 -4.82 -15.33 16.42
N TYR A 485 -3.57 -14.92 16.52
CA TYR A 485 -2.44 -15.71 16.05
C TYR A 485 -1.75 -16.52 17.16
N LYS A 486 -2.29 -16.55 18.40
CA LYS A 486 -1.77 -17.46 19.46
C LYS A 486 -2.16 -18.91 19.21
N THR A 487 -3.03 -19.15 18.23
CA THR A 487 -3.43 -20.47 17.74
C THR A 487 -3.22 -20.57 16.23
N ALA A 488 -2.98 -21.78 15.74
CA ALA A 488 -3.03 -22.13 14.32
C ALA A 488 -4.35 -22.84 13.94
N ASP A 489 -5.23 -23.12 14.92
CA ASP A 489 -6.53 -23.74 14.67
C ASP A 489 -7.50 -22.72 14.04
N LYS A 490 -7.97 -23.05 12.83
CA LYS A 490 -8.85 -22.19 12.05
C LYS A 490 -10.22 -21.99 12.68
N ASN A 491 -10.73 -22.95 13.45
CA ASN A 491 -12.02 -22.79 14.13
C ASN A 491 -11.89 -21.83 15.31
N GLU A 492 -10.82 -21.94 16.09
CA GLU A 492 -10.53 -20.98 17.17
C GLU A 492 -10.32 -19.57 16.60
N GLN A 493 -9.58 -19.43 15.50
CA GLN A 493 -9.43 -18.14 14.80
C GLN A 493 -10.77 -17.58 14.35
N LEU A 494 -11.68 -18.42 13.85
CA LEU A 494 -13.02 -17.99 13.42
C LEU A 494 -13.87 -17.52 14.61
N GLU A 495 -13.85 -18.22 15.75
CA GLU A 495 -14.54 -17.79 16.97
C GLU A 495 -14.02 -16.44 17.48
N ILE A 496 -12.69 -16.23 17.46
CA ILE A 496 -12.07 -14.96 17.80
C ILE A 496 -12.54 -13.86 16.83
N ALA A 497 -12.54 -14.15 15.51
CA ALA A 497 -13.01 -13.24 14.47
C ALA A 497 -14.48 -12.81 14.68
N HIS A 498 -15.35 -13.73 15.09
CA HIS A 498 -16.74 -13.43 15.44
C HIS A 498 -16.82 -12.49 16.66
N GLY A 499 -16.03 -12.74 17.71
CA GLY A 499 -15.93 -11.87 18.87
C GLY A 499 -15.45 -10.45 18.53
N ILE A 500 -14.49 -10.32 17.63
CA ILE A 500 -13.99 -9.03 17.10
C ILE A 500 -15.13 -8.29 16.37
N GLN A 501 -15.84 -8.95 15.45
CA GLN A 501 -16.93 -8.35 14.69
C GLN A 501 -18.07 -7.88 15.59
N GLN A 502 -18.42 -8.64 16.62
CA GLN A 502 -19.47 -8.27 17.58
C GLN A 502 -19.17 -6.94 18.27
N ILE A 503 -17.94 -6.71 18.70
CA ILE A 503 -17.55 -5.46 19.38
C ILE A 503 -17.53 -4.30 18.38
N ILE A 504 -16.86 -4.45 17.25
CA ILE A 504 -16.72 -3.38 16.26
C ILE A 504 -18.08 -2.92 15.73
N ALA A 505 -18.97 -3.88 15.40
CA ALA A 505 -20.31 -3.58 14.90
C ALA A 505 -21.20 -2.97 15.98
N ALA A 506 -21.11 -3.43 17.24
CA ALA A 506 -21.90 -2.88 18.34
C ALA A 506 -21.52 -1.43 18.63
N ASP A 507 -20.23 -1.09 18.55
CA ASP A 507 -19.73 0.25 18.85
C ASP A 507 -19.63 1.14 17.61
N GLN A 508 -19.90 0.62 16.40
CA GLN A 508 -19.81 1.37 15.13
C GLN A 508 -18.53 2.23 15.10
N VAL A 509 -17.37 1.60 15.31
CA VAL A 509 -16.10 2.32 15.48
C VAL A 509 -15.69 3.06 14.22
N THR A 510 -15.91 2.44 13.05
CA THR A 510 -15.75 3.04 11.73
C THR A 510 -17.07 3.02 10.98
N ILE A 511 -17.15 3.79 9.89
CA ILE A 511 -18.32 3.88 9.03
C ILE A 511 -17.93 3.37 7.65
N PRO A 512 -18.08 2.07 7.38
CA PRO A 512 -17.73 1.48 6.09
C PRO A 512 -18.60 2.07 4.96
N VAL A 513 -17.97 2.29 3.82
CA VAL A 513 -18.64 2.80 2.61
C VAL A 513 -18.67 1.72 1.53
N MET A 514 -17.50 1.21 1.16
CA MET A 514 -17.39 0.23 0.10
C MET A 514 -16.24 -0.75 0.33
N SER A 515 -16.34 -1.91 -0.27
CA SER A 515 -15.19 -2.77 -0.55
C SER A 515 -14.51 -2.23 -1.80
N GLY A 516 -13.27 -1.76 -1.62
CA GLY A 516 -12.44 -1.23 -2.69
C GLY A 516 -11.83 -2.32 -3.55
N ALA A 517 -11.10 -1.92 -4.57
CA ALA A 517 -10.34 -2.82 -5.42
C ALA A 517 -8.86 -2.44 -5.45
N TYR A 518 -8.00 -3.42 -5.71
CA TYR A 518 -6.62 -3.14 -6.10
C TYR A 518 -6.65 -2.55 -7.51
N MET A 519 -6.46 -1.24 -7.62
CA MET A 519 -6.39 -0.58 -8.93
C MET A 519 -5.12 -1.05 -9.64
N TYR A 520 -5.30 -1.57 -10.86
CA TYR A 520 -4.20 -2.05 -11.66
C TYR A 520 -4.49 -1.82 -13.14
N GLN A 521 -3.67 -1.00 -13.76
CA GLN A 521 -3.70 -0.71 -15.19
C GLN A 521 -2.34 -1.07 -15.79
N TYR A 522 -2.38 -1.66 -16.98
CA TYR A 522 -1.18 -2.06 -17.70
C TYR A 522 -1.31 -1.85 -19.21
N ASN A 523 -0.18 -1.64 -19.86
CA ASN A 523 -0.12 -1.40 -21.31
C ASN A 523 0.65 -2.52 -21.98
N THR A 524 -0.01 -3.23 -22.91
CA THR A 524 0.56 -4.39 -23.61
C THR A 524 1.40 -4.01 -24.83
N THR A 525 1.64 -2.71 -25.10
CA THR A 525 2.40 -2.25 -26.26
C THR A 525 3.88 -2.66 -26.19
N ARG A 526 4.50 -2.53 -25.02
CA ARG A 526 5.95 -2.72 -24.84
C ARG A 526 6.31 -4.00 -24.10
N PHE A 527 5.39 -4.54 -23.30
CA PHE A 527 5.62 -5.71 -22.46
C PHE A 527 4.46 -6.71 -22.53
N THR A 528 4.80 -7.99 -22.33
CA THR A 528 3.86 -9.12 -22.16
C THR A 528 4.12 -9.77 -20.79
N GLY A 529 3.32 -10.79 -20.43
CA GLY A 529 3.47 -11.48 -19.14
C GLY A 529 2.64 -10.87 -18.01
N TRP A 530 1.79 -9.88 -18.34
CA TRP A 530 0.91 -9.21 -17.39
C TRP A 530 -0.05 -10.19 -16.70
N TRP A 531 -0.17 -10.06 -15.39
CA TRP A 531 -1.21 -10.76 -14.65
C TRP A 531 -2.56 -10.13 -14.95
N ASN A 532 -3.62 -10.91 -14.90
CA ASN A 532 -4.97 -10.44 -15.18
C ASN A 532 -6.01 -11.41 -14.57
N GLU A 533 -7.29 -11.16 -14.80
CA GLU A 533 -8.37 -11.98 -14.29
C GLU A 533 -8.32 -13.44 -14.76
N GLU A 534 -7.84 -13.70 -15.97
CA GLU A 534 -7.69 -15.05 -16.54
C GLU A 534 -6.44 -15.77 -15.98
N ASN A 535 -5.45 -15.02 -15.49
CA ASN A 535 -4.19 -15.52 -14.93
C ASN A 535 -3.82 -14.78 -13.64
N PRO A 536 -4.60 -14.95 -12.54
CA PRO A 536 -4.44 -14.23 -11.29
C PRO A 536 -3.34 -14.83 -10.42
N LYS A 537 -2.08 -14.54 -10.72
CA LYS A 537 -0.94 -15.12 -10.00
C LYS A 537 -0.67 -14.48 -8.63
N GLY A 538 -1.15 -13.27 -8.37
CA GLY A 538 -0.97 -12.50 -7.14
C GLY A 538 -1.59 -11.12 -7.25
N ARG A 539 -1.41 -10.29 -6.21
CA ARG A 539 -1.82 -8.88 -6.24
C ARG A 539 -1.01 -8.13 -7.30
N PRO A 540 -1.67 -7.53 -8.32
CA PRO A 540 -0.96 -7.05 -9.50
C PRO A 540 -0.51 -5.59 -9.40
N ASN A 541 -0.95 -4.86 -8.39
CA ASN A 541 -0.72 -3.43 -8.26
C ASN A 541 0.72 -3.09 -7.85
N ILE A 542 1.21 -1.92 -8.33
CA ILE A 542 2.59 -1.47 -8.15
C ILE A 542 2.85 -0.73 -6.82
N TRP A 543 1.88 -0.60 -5.93
CA TRP A 543 2.03 0.11 -4.65
C TRP A 543 3.12 -0.50 -3.76
N ALA A 544 3.76 0.34 -2.94
CA ALA A 544 4.64 -0.14 -1.88
C ALA A 544 3.89 -1.07 -0.89
N GLY A 545 4.60 -2.00 -0.29
CA GLY A 545 4.01 -2.98 0.63
C GLY A 545 3.21 -4.10 -0.05
N ILE A 546 3.30 -4.23 -1.37
CA ILE A 546 2.75 -5.33 -2.16
C ILE A 546 3.92 -6.19 -2.64
N PRO A 547 4.40 -7.16 -1.87
CA PRO A 547 5.62 -7.90 -2.22
C PRO A 547 5.48 -8.75 -3.48
N GLU A 548 4.26 -9.13 -3.88
CA GLU A 548 4.01 -9.88 -5.12
C GLU A 548 4.43 -9.13 -6.38
N ARG A 549 4.55 -7.78 -6.34
CA ARG A 549 5.05 -7.00 -7.50
C ARG A 549 6.49 -7.38 -7.88
N LEU A 550 7.29 -7.87 -6.94
CA LEU A 550 8.61 -8.43 -7.20
C LEU A 550 8.50 -9.67 -8.12
N LEU A 551 7.51 -10.51 -7.88
CA LEU A 551 7.25 -11.70 -8.71
C LEU A 551 6.67 -11.30 -10.07
N HIS A 552 5.81 -10.27 -10.08
CA HIS A 552 5.17 -9.78 -11.29
C HIS A 552 6.19 -9.23 -12.30
N VAL A 553 7.19 -8.46 -11.84
CA VAL A 553 8.20 -7.92 -12.76
C VAL A 553 9.06 -9.01 -13.40
N LEU A 554 9.25 -10.15 -12.74
CA LEU A 554 9.98 -11.31 -13.28
C LEU A 554 9.20 -12.06 -14.37
N ASP A 555 7.87 -11.92 -14.40
CA ASP A 555 7.04 -12.48 -15.47
C ASP A 555 6.97 -11.58 -16.72
N LEU A 556 7.37 -10.29 -16.59
CA LEU A 556 7.28 -9.33 -17.69
C LEU A 556 8.41 -9.53 -18.70
N LYS A 557 8.03 -9.49 -19.99
CA LYS A 557 8.97 -9.63 -21.11
C LYS A 557 8.75 -8.53 -22.14
N PRO A 558 9.82 -7.88 -22.64
CA PRO A 558 9.69 -6.92 -23.74
C PRO A 558 9.05 -7.56 -24.97
N VAL A 559 8.15 -6.85 -25.62
CA VAL A 559 7.58 -7.22 -26.93
C VAL A 559 8.70 -7.08 -27.96
N LYS A 560 8.97 -8.14 -28.71
CA LYS A 560 10.03 -8.21 -29.75
C LYS A 560 9.59 -7.53 -31.04
#